data_034c000cba21b0962b393fbc1e80450e
#
_entry.id   034c000cba21b0962b393fbc1e80450e
#
_cell.length_a   1.000
_cell.length_b   1.000
_cell.length_c   1.000
_cell.angle_alpha   90.00
_cell.angle_beta   90.00
_cell.angle_gamma   90.00
#
_symmetry.space_group_name_H-M   'P 1'
#
loop_
_entity.id
_entity.type
_entity.pdbx_description
1 polymer ?
#
loop_
_entity_poly.entity_id
_entity_poly.type
_entity_poly.pdbx_seq_one_letter_code
_entity_poly.pdbx_strand_id
1 'polypeptide(L)'
;MLELLNGERWQRWVPIPIRIILGVGFMVHGWAKWSRGPAAFAELLRQAHVPLPLANAWLVTLLEIFGGLALLMGAFVAIVSVPLILSMLGAMFTVNIKFGFSAVNTIGLTPAGPQLGPPGYEINLLYIACLVVLILAGAGPLSIDALRSRRRQQPLRRLSQRPSVGFRTCAALRRIAWFYTNLTSSLTIRS
;
A
#
# COMPACT_ATOMS: atom_id res chain seq x y z
N MET A 1 -15.94 -24.50 5.17
CA MET A 1 -14.50 -24.21 4.93
C MET A 1 -14.31 -22.91 4.13
N LEU A 2 -15.09 -22.65 3.07
CA LEU A 2 -15.04 -21.40 2.28
C LEU A 2 -15.53 -20.17 3.06
N GLU A 3 -16.51 -20.30 3.96
CA GLU A 3 -16.99 -19.20 4.81
C GLU A 3 -15.95 -18.71 5.82
N LEU A 4 -15.04 -19.58 6.28
CA LEU A 4 -13.93 -19.20 7.15
C LEU A 4 -12.89 -18.33 6.45
N LEU A 5 -12.76 -18.45 5.12
CA LEU A 5 -11.83 -17.65 4.30
C LEU A 5 -12.43 -16.29 3.88
N ASN A 6 -13.76 -16.16 3.94
CA ASN A 6 -14.48 -14.96 3.52
C ASN A 6 -14.65 -13.91 4.64
N GLY A 7 -14.12 -14.18 5.83
CA GLY A 7 -14.17 -13.23 6.94
C GLY A 7 -13.30 -11.99 6.68
N GLU A 8 -13.83 -10.80 6.93
CA GLU A 8 -13.13 -9.50 6.84
C GLU A 8 -11.74 -9.52 7.53
N ARG A 9 -11.53 -10.46 8.43
CA ARG A 9 -10.28 -10.70 9.14
C ARG A 9 -9.14 -11.10 8.21
N TRP A 10 -9.38 -11.99 7.24
CA TRP A 10 -8.36 -12.52 6.32
C TRP A 10 -8.07 -11.56 5.18
N GLN A 11 -9.07 -10.82 4.71
CA GLN A 11 -8.90 -9.84 3.64
C GLN A 11 -7.85 -8.78 3.96
N ARG A 12 -7.71 -8.43 5.22
CA ARG A 12 -6.67 -7.49 5.68
C ARG A 12 -5.23 -7.98 5.48
N TRP A 13 -5.02 -9.31 5.42
CA TRP A 13 -3.70 -9.90 5.29
C TRP A 13 -3.28 -10.12 3.83
N VAL A 14 -4.21 -10.08 2.89
CA VAL A 14 -3.97 -10.27 1.45
C VAL A 14 -2.87 -9.36 0.88
N PRO A 15 -2.77 -8.07 1.24
CA PRO A 15 -1.73 -7.21 0.70
C PRO A 15 -0.30 -7.58 1.12
N ILE A 16 -0.12 -8.31 2.21
CA ILE A 16 1.21 -8.58 2.77
C ILE A 16 2.08 -9.43 1.83
N PRO A 17 1.67 -10.63 1.39
CA PRO A 17 2.50 -11.43 0.48
C PRO A 17 2.77 -10.72 -0.85
N ILE A 18 1.76 -10.00 -1.40
CA ILE A 18 1.92 -9.23 -2.63
C ILE A 18 2.98 -8.14 -2.44
N ARG A 19 2.90 -7.40 -1.33
CA ARG A 19 3.83 -6.33 -0.99
C ARG A 19 5.26 -6.83 -0.80
N ILE A 20 5.44 -7.99 -0.17
CA ILE A 20 6.75 -8.59 0.04
C ILE A 20 7.38 -8.99 -1.29
N ILE A 21 6.65 -9.73 -2.14
CA ILE A 21 7.21 -10.21 -3.41
C ILE A 21 7.51 -9.06 -4.36
N LEU A 22 6.62 -8.06 -4.45
CA LEU A 22 6.87 -6.88 -5.28
C LEU A 22 8.02 -6.04 -4.74
N GLY A 23 8.06 -5.81 -3.42
CA GLY A 23 9.11 -5.03 -2.79
C GLY A 23 10.50 -5.63 -3.01
N VAL A 24 10.64 -6.95 -2.79
CA VAL A 24 11.88 -7.67 -3.08
C VAL A 24 12.20 -7.63 -4.57
N GLY A 25 11.23 -7.89 -5.44
CA GLY A 25 11.41 -7.87 -6.89
C GLY A 25 11.95 -6.52 -7.38
N PHE A 26 11.31 -5.41 -6.99
CA PHE A 26 11.79 -4.07 -7.37
C PHE A 26 13.18 -3.77 -6.82
N MET A 27 13.48 -4.13 -5.57
CA MET A 27 14.81 -3.94 -5.00
C MET A 27 15.88 -4.70 -5.79
N VAL A 28 15.61 -5.96 -6.16
CA VAL A 28 16.54 -6.77 -6.96
C VAL A 28 16.75 -6.16 -8.35
N HIS A 29 15.68 -5.71 -9.01
CA HIS A 29 15.77 -5.05 -10.32
C HIS A 29 16.53 -3.71 -10.26
N GLY A 30 16.26 -2.91 -9.24
CA GLY A 30 16.97 -1.64 -9.02
C GLY A 30 18.43 -1.87 -8.68
N TRP A 31 18.73 -2.86 -7.83
CA TRP A 31 20.11 -3.24 -7.49
C TRP A 31 20.88 -3.75 -8.70
N ALA A 32 20.27 -4.54 -9.57
CA ALA A 32 20.90 -5.01 -10.80
C ALA A 32 21.27 -3.86 -11.75
N LYS A 33 20.45 -2.79 -11.81
CA LYS A 33 20.76 -1.58 -12.57
C LYS A 33 21.88 -0.77 -11.91
N TRP A 34 21.84 -0.67 -10.58
CA TRP A 34 22.88 0.01 -9.80
C TRP A 34 24.23 -0.65 -9.97
N SER A 35 24.32 -1.97 -9.80
CA SER A 35 25.56 -2.72 -9.84
C SER A 35 26.22 -2.76 -11.22
N ARG A 36 25.42 -2.73 -12.30
CA ARG A 36 25.92 -2.62 -13.68
C ARG A 36 26.30 -1.19 -14.07
N GLY A 37 25.93 -0.23 -13.25
CA GLY A 37 26.03 1.21 -13.49
C GLY A 37 24.86 1.79 -14.26
N PRO A 38 24.22 2.86 -13.76
CA PRO A 38 23.11 3.52 -14.46
C PRO A 38 23.44 4.00 -15.87
N ALA A 39 24.71 4.24 -16.18
CA ALA A 39 25.17 4.60 -17.52
C ALA A 39 24.93 3.47 -18.54
N ALA A 40 25.13 2.20 -18.14
CA ALA A 40 24.84 1.05 -19.02
C ALA A 40 23.34 0.92 -19.30
N PHE A 41 22.50 1.21 -18.30
CA PHE A 41 21.04 1.25 -18.48
C PHE A 41 20.61 2.46 -19.32
N ALA A 42 21.28 3.61 -19.20
CA ALA A 42 21.03 4.78 -20.05
C ALA A 42 21.30 4.51 -21.53
N GLU A 43 22.31 3.67 -21.86
CA GLU A 43 22.57 3.27 -23.24
C GLU A 43 21.40 2.48 -23.84
N LEU A 44 20.81 1.55 -23.08
CA LEU A 44 19.60 0.83 -23.49
C LEU A 44 18.40 1.77 -23.71
N LEU A 45 18.23 2.77 -22.83
CA LEU A 45 17.18 3.79 -22.98
C LEU A 45 17.41 4.69 -24.20
N ARG A 46 18.68 4.98 -24.55
CA ARG A 46 19.02 5.75 -25.74
C ARG A 46 18.65 4.98 -27.02
N GLN A 47 18.94 3.69 -27.06
CA GLN A 47 18.55 2.82 -28.18
C GLN A 47 17.02 2.71 -28.31
N ALA A 48 16.29 2.82 -27.19
CA ALA A 48 14.83 2.87 -27.17
C ALA A 48 14.24 4.28 -27.41
N HIS A 49 15.08 5.26 -27.79
CA HIS A 49 14.70 6.66 -28.09
C HIS A 49 14.02 7.37 -26.92
N VAL A 50 14.32 6.98 -25.67
CA VAL A 50 13.80 7.64 -24.47
C VAL A 50 14.52 8.97 -24.28
N PRO A 51 13.80 10.11 -24.09
CA PRO A 51 14.42 11.40 -23.84
C PRO A 51 15.20 11.39 -22.52
N LEU A 52 16.27 12.17 -22.42
CA LEU A 52 17.10 12.29 -21.21
C LEU A 52 17.51 10.92 -20.60
N PRO A 53 18.16 10.03 -21.37
CA PRO A 53 18.32 8.63 -20.99
C PRO A 53 19.09 8.45 -19.68
N LEU A 54 20.11 9.26 -19.40
CA LEU A 54 20.87 9.17 -18.15
C LEU A 54 20.04 9.60 -16.93
N ALA A 55 19.27 10.66 -17.04
CA ALA A 55 18.39 11.12 -15.95
C ALA A 55 17.30 10.08 -15.66
N ASN A 56 16.67 9.53 -16.69
CA ASN A 56 15.68 8.47 -16.55
C ASN A 56 16.28 7.18 -15.98
N ALA A 57 17.50 6.82 -16.36
CA ALA A 57 18.19 5.66 -15.82
C ALA A 57 18.41 5.78 -14.31
N TRP A 58 18.87 6.93 -13.83
CA TRP A 58 19.02 7.20 -12.41
C TRP A 58 17.67 7.21 -11.68
N LEU A 59 16.69 7.91 -12.23
CA LEU A 59 15.36 8.02 -11.65
C LEU A 59 14.71 6.65 -11.47
N VAL A 60 14.72 5.82 -12.50
CA VAL A 60 14.13 4.46 -12.44
C VAL A 60 14.90 3.57 -11.47
N THR A 61 16.24 3.62 -11.48
CA THR A 61 17.07 2.83 -10.56
C THR A 61 16.76 3.15 -9.10
N LEU A 62 16.73 4.43 -8.74
CA LEU A 62 16.43 4.88 -7.39
C LEU A 62 14.98 4.62 -7.02
N LEU A 63 14.04 4.83 -7.95
CA LEU A 63 12.63 4.54 -7.73
C LEU A 63 12.39 3.05 -7.42
N GLU A 64 13.05 2.15 -8.13
CA GLU A 64 12.91 0.71 -7.88
C GLU A 64 13.51 0.31 -6.53
N ILE A 65 14.67 0.83 -6.16
CA ILE A 65 15.31 0.52 -4.87
C ILE A 65 14.46 1.07 -3.71
N PHE A 66 14.20 2.37 -3.70
CA PHE A 66 13.51 3.02 -2.58
C PHE A 66 12.01 2.74 -2.59
N GLY A 67 11.40 2.62 -3.78
CA GLY A 67 10.00 2.22 -3.94
C GLY A 67 9.78 0.78 -3.47
N GLY A 68 10.67 -0.15 -3.84
CA GLY A 68 10.65 -1.52 -3.35
C GLY A 68 10.79 -1.59 -1.82
N LEU A 69 11.72 -0.83 -1.24
CA LEU A 69 11.88 -0.74 0.21
C LEU A 69 10.63 -0.16 0.89
N ALA A 70 10.03 0.88 0.32
CA ALA A 70 8.80 1.48 0.83
C ALA A 70 7.62 0.48 0.78
N LEU A 71 7.49 -0.32 -0.29
CA LEU A 71 6.52 -1.40 -0.37
C LEU A 71 6.74 -2.45 0.72
N LEU A 72 7.98 -2.88 0.96
CA LEU A 72 8.31 -3.85 2.03
C LEU A 72 7.89 -3.32 3.40
N MET A 73 8.22 -2.09 3.72
CA MET A 73 7.85 -1.46 4.99
C MET A 73 6.36 -1.11 5.07
N GLY A 74 5.65 -1.11 3.94
CA GLY A 74 4.27 -0.66 3.86
C GLY A 74 4.10 0.83 4.15
N ALA A 75 5.03 1.63 3.64
CA ALA A 75 5.03 3.08 3.76
C ALA A 75 4.57 3.73 2.46
N PHE A 76 3.54 4.59 2.53
CA PHE A 76 3.00 5.31 1.38
C PHE A 76 2.66 4.40 0.18
N VAL A 77 2.14 3.19 0.46
CA VAL A 77 1.99 2.13 -0.55
C VAL A 77 1.25 2.61 -1.79
N ALA A 78 0.10 3.27 -1.65
CA ALA A 78 -0.67 3.78 -2.79
C ALA A 78 0.10 4.84 -3.61
N ILE A 79 0.84 5.74 -2.93
CA ILE A 79 1.58 6.82 -3.58
C ILE A 79 2.77 6.26 -4.37
N VAL A 80 3.51 5.33 -3.77
CA VAL A 80 4.71 4.71 -4.36
C VAL A 80 4.34 3.77 -5.50
N SER A 81 3.19 3.12 -5.43
CA SER A 81 2.73 2.20 -6.48
C SER A 81 2.51 2.90 -7.82
N VAL A 82 2.07 4.16 -7.83
CA VAL A 82 1.82 4.90 -9.08
C VAL A 82 3.08 5.06 -9.93
N PRO A 83 4.19 5.65 -9.44
CA PRO A 83 5.40 5.78 -10.24
C PRO A 83 6.04 4.42 -10.58
N LEU A 84 5.87 3.38 -9.74
CA LEU A 84 6.31 2.03 -10.07
C LEU A 84 5.50 1.43 -11.23
N ILE A 85 4.18 1.68 -11.31
CA ILE A 85 3.36 1.30 -12.47
C ILE A 85 3.86 2.00 -13.74
N LEU A 86 4.14 3.31 -13.65
CA LEU A 86 4.68 4.06 -14.79
C LEU A 86 6.04 3.51 -15.25
N SER A 87 6.91 3.11 -14.31
CA SER A 87 8.18 2.45 -14.62
C SER A 87 7.96 1.10 -15.34
N MET A 88 6.99 0.29 -14.89
CA MET A 88 6.64 -0.99 -15.54
C MET A 88 6.05 -0.79 -16.93
N LEU A 89 5.19 0.20 -17.12
CA LEU A 89 4.68 0.57 -18.45
C LEU A 89 5.81 1.05 -19.36
N GLY A 90 6.71 1.90 -18.86
CA GLY A 90 7.90 2.32 -19.60
C GLY A 90 8.74 1.12 -20.04
N ALA A 91 9.08 0.21 -19.16
CA ALA A 91 9.84 -1.00 -19.47
C ALA A 91 9.10 -1.91 -20.47
N MET A 92 7.78 -2.03 -20.35
CA MET A 92 6.94 -2.81 -21.24
C MET A 92 7.05 -2.28 -22.68
N PHE A 93 6.80 -0.99 -22.88
CA PHE A 93 6.76 -0.40 -24.22
C PHE A 93 8.14 -0.18 -24.85
N THR A 94 9.18 0.09 -24.06
CA THR A 94 10.52 0.38 -24.60
C THR A 94 11.37 -0.87 -24.80
N VAL A 95 11.21 -1.88 -23.94
CA VAL A 95 12.10 -3.06 -23.91
C VAL A 95 11.36 -4.35 -24.23
N ASN A 96 10.28 -4.68 -23.53
CA ASN A 96 9.75 -6.03 -23.50
C ASN A 96 8.73 -6.33 -24.59
N ILE A 97 8.07 -5.31 -25.18
CA ILE A 97 7.02 -5.49 -26.19
C ILE A 97 7.51 -6.26 -27.44
N LYS A 98 8.75 -6.05 -27.83
CA LYS A 98 9.39 -6.73 -28.98
C LYS A 98 9.65 -8.21 -28.79
N PHE A 99 9.62 -8.70 -27.54
CA PHE A 99 9.82 -10.12 -27.21
C PHE A 99 8.51 -10.89 -27.08
N GLY A 100 7.36 -10.27 -27.36
CA GLY A 100 6.04 -10.89 -27.29
C GLY A 100 5.49 -10.94 -25.87
N PHE A 101 4.38 -11.66 -25.70
CA PHE A 101 3.67 -11.75 -24.42
C PHE A 101 4.40 -12.60 -23.39
N SER A 102 4.82 -13.83 -23.78
CA SER A 102 5.28 -14.85 -22.84
C SER A 102 6.49 -14.45 -22.00
N ALA A 103 6.42 -14.65 -20.70
CA ALA A 103 7.55 -14.49 -19.78
C ALA A 103 8.65 -15.54 -20.00
N VAL A 104 8.30 -16.71 -20.52
CA VAL A 104 9.24 -17.80 -20.85
C VAL A 104 9.42 -17.85 -22.37
N ASN A 105 10.60 -17.45 -22.81
CA ASN A 105 10.94 -17.38 -24.23
C ASN A 105 12.10 -18.37 -24.50
N THR A 106 11.80 -19.55 -25.01
CA THR A 106 12.83 -20.56 -25.36
C THR A 106 13.34 -20.28 -26.77
N ILE A 107 14.61 -19.89 -26.88
CA ILE A 107 15.27 -19.56 -28.15
C ILE A 107 16.08 -20.71 -28.72
N GLY A 108 16.30 -21.80 -27.96
CA GLY A 108 17.02 -22.98 -28.41
C GLY A 108 17.05 -24.08 -27.36
N LEU A 109 17.48 -25.27 -27.78
CA LEU A 109 17.73 -26.40 -26.91
C LEU A 109 19.21 -26.75 -26.98
N THR A 110 19.83 -26.92 -25.81
CA THR A 110 21.22 -27.37 -25.66
C THR A 110 21.25 -28.68 -24.89
N PRO A 111 22.35 -29.46 -24.95
CA PRO A 111 22.51 -30.66 -24.11
C PRO A 111 22.38 -30.38 -22.60
N ALA A 112 22.62 -29.12 -22.17
CA ALA A 112 22.48 -28.67 -20.79
C ALA A 112 21.04 -28.20 -20.44
N GLY A 113 20.10 -28.16 -21.40
CA GLY A 113 18.72 -27.75 -21.21
C GLY A 113 18.28 -26.62 -22.15
N PRO A 114 17.07 -26.08 -21.94
CA PRO A 114 16.53 -25.00 -22.77
C PRO A 114 17.31 -23.70 -22.58
N GLN A 115 17.65 -23.05 -23.70
CA GLN A 115 18.24 -21.73 -23.71
C GLN A 115 17.12 -20.67 -23.70
N LEU A 116 17.09 -19.86 -22.64
CA LEU A 116 16.07 -18.84 -22.44
C LEU A 116 16.50 -17.50 -23.04
N GLY A 117 15.61 -16.91 -23.80
CA GLY A 117 15.74 -15.54 -24.30
C GLY A 117 15.21 -14.49 -23.32
N PRO A 118 15.24 -13.21 -23.70
CA PRO A 118 14.66 -12.13 -22.92
C PRO A 118 13.16 -12.36 -22.67
N PRO A 119 12.63 -12.06 -21.47
CA PRO A 119 11.22 -12.24 -21.16
C PRO A 119 10.35 -11.23 -21.90
N GLY A 120 9.14 -11.67 -22.26
CA GLY A 120 8.11 -10.78 -22.79
C GLY A 120 7.45 -9.93 -21.72
N TYR A 121 6.39 -9.20 -22.12
CA TYR A 121 5.75 -8.21 -21.26
C TYR A 121 4.74 -8.77 -20.23
N GLU A 122 4.49 -10.07 -20.19
CA GLU A 122 3.62 -10.74 -19.20
C GLU A 122 4.01 -10.35 -17.77
N ILE A 123 5.31 -10.36 -17.45
CA ILE A 123 5.81 -10.00 -16.13
C ILE A 123 5.46 -8.54 -15.78
N ASN A 124 5.58 -7.62 -16.73
CA ASN A 124 5.22 -6.22 -16.50
C ASN A 124 3.74 -6.07 -16.14
N LEU A 125 2.85 -6.75 -16.87
CA LEU A 125 1.41 -6.75 -16.59
C LEU A 125 1.10 -7.36 -15.23
N LEU A 126 1.75 -8.44 -14.84
CA LEU A 126 1.59 -9.06 -13.53
C LEU A 126 1.99 -8.09 -12.39
N TYR A 127 3.14 -7.43 -12.53
CA TYR A 127 3.57 -6.42 -11.56
C TYR A 127 2.58 -5.25 -11.48
N ILE A 128 2.09 -4.75 -12.62
CA ILE A 128 1.08 -3.69 -12.67
C ILE A 128 -0.21 -4.12 -11.97
N ALA A 129 -0.73 -5.32 -12.28
CA ALA A 129 -1.95 -5.85 -11.66
C ALA A 129 -1.79 -5.95 -10.14
N CYS A 130 -0.67 -6.48 -9.66
CA CYS A 130 -0.38 -6.56 -8.22
C CYS A 130 -0.26 -5.19 -7.55
N LEU A 131 0.36 -4.19 -8.22
CA LEU A 131 0.43 -2.81 -7.71
C LEU A 131 -0.95 -2.15 -7.65
N VAL A 132 -1.81 -2.38 -8.65
CA VAL A 132 -3.21 -1.92 -8.62
C VAL A 132 -3.97 -2.55 -7.44
N VAL A 133 -3.80 -3.84 -7.19
CA VAL A 133 -4.38 -4.49 -6.01
C VAL A 133 -3.90 -3.83 -4.71
N LEU A 134 -2.61 -3.47 -4.61
CA LEU A 134 -2.09 -2.77 -3.43
C LEU A 134 -2.66 -1.36 -3.27
N ILE A 135 -2.93 -0.64 -4.36
CA ILE A 135 -3.59 0.68 -4.32
C ILE A 135 -5.02 0.51 -3.76
N LEU A 136 -5.76 -0.49 -4.23
CA LEU A 136 -7.16 -0.71 -3.86
C LEU A 136 -7.32 -1.31 -2.46
N ALA A 137 -6.49 -2.31 -2.12
CA ALA A 137 -6.57 -3.03 -0.84
C ALA A 137 -5.82 -2.33 0.31
N GLY A 138 -4.94 -1.38 -0.03
CA GLY A 138 -4.08 -0.69 0.93
C GLY A 138 -2.89 -1.52 1.40
N ALA A 139 -2.16 -0.98 2.39
CA ALA A 139 -0.90 -1.55 2.85
C ALA A 139 -1.04 -2.77 3.80
N GLY A 140 -2.24 -3.06 4.31
CA GLY A 140 -2.48 -4.13 5.28
C GLY A 140 -2.06 -3.80 6.72
N PRO A 141 -2.30 -4.72 7.68
CA PRO A 141 -2.19 -4.45 9.12
C PRO A 141 -0.74 -4.28 9.62
N LEU A 142 0.22 -4.95 9.00
CA LEU A 142 1.65 -4.85 9.33
C LEU A 142 2.33 -3.83 8.39
N SER A 143 1.97 -2.56 8.53
CA SER A 143 2.48 -1.48 7.69
C SER A 143 2.66 -0.19 8.47
N ILE A 144 3.59 0.65 8.04
CA ILE A 144 3.78 1.99 8.58
C ILE A 144 2.51 2.84 8.36
N ASP A 145 1.82 2.65 7.23
CA ASP A 145 0.58 3.36 6.93
C ASP A 145 -0.55 3.00 7.93
N ALA A 146 -0.65 1.72 8.33
CA ALA A 146 -1.60 1.30 9.35
C ALA A 146 -1.28 1.89 10.74
N LEU A 147 0.01 1.98 11.10
CA LEU A 147 0.43 2.62 12.36
C LEU A 147 0.10 4.12 12.37
N ARG A 148 0.30 4.81 11.24
CA ARG A 148 -0.05 6.23 11.10
C ARG A 148 -1.55 6.48 11.19
N SER A 149 -2.36 5.63 10.56
CA SER A 149 -3.83 5.75 10.60
C SER A 149 -4.38 5.55 12.01
N ARG A 150 -3.85 4.58 12.75
CA ARG A 150 -4.21 4.34 14.16
C ARG A 150 -3.89 5.54 15.05
N ARG A 151 -2.72 6.16 14.88
CA ARG A 151 -2.33 7.37 15.64
C ARG A 151 -3.23 8.56 15.36
N ARG A 152 -3.70 8.73 14.12
CA ARG A 152 -4.64 9.81 13.75
C ARG A 152 -6.04 9.62 14.34
N GLN A 153 -6.50 8.38 14.53
CA GLN A 153 -7.84 8.10 15.07
C GLN A 153 -7.92 8.17 16.61
N GLN A 154 -6.79 8.01 17.33
CA GLN A 154 -6.77 8.05 18.80
C GLN A 154 -7.29 9.35 19.42
N PRO A 155 -6.92 10.57 18.96
CA PRO A 155 -7.44 11.80 19.54
C PRO A 155 -8.95 11.98 19.35
N LEU A 156 -9.48 11.56 18.19
CA LEU A 156 -10.91 11.64 17.89
C LEU A 156 -11.74 10.70 18.80
N ARG A 157 -11.25 9.48 19.03
CA ARG A 157 -11.89 8.54 19.97
C ARG A 157 -11.88 9.07 21.41
N ARG A 158 -10.81 9.73 21.84
CA ARG A 158 -10.75 10.35 23.20
C ARG A 158 -11.74 11.51 23.35
N LEU A 159 -11.99 12.28 22.29
CA LEU A 159 -12.99 13.35 22.31
C LEU A 159 -14.42 12.80 22.34
N SER A 160 -14.69 11.73 21.60
CA SER A 160 -15.99 11.03 21.58
C SER A 160 -16.31 10.32 22.91
N GLN A 161 -15.30 9.92 23.69
CA GLN A 161 -15.45 9.27 24.98
C GLN A 161 -15.46 10.25 26.17
N ARG A 162 -15.28 11.55 25.96
CA ARG A 162 -15.49 12.51 27.04
C ARG A 162 -16.98 12.50 27.41
N PRO A 163 -17.32 12.13 28.66
CA PRO A 163 -18.71 12.18 29.09
C PRO A 163 -19.19 13.64 28.87
N SER A 164 -20.29 13.76 28.14
CA SER A 164 -20.89 15.05 27.90
C SER A 164 -21.16 15.70 29.25
N VAL A 165 -20.58 16.86 29.49
CA VAL A 165 -20.71 17.62 30.74
C VAL A 165 -22.19 17.91 31.05
N GLY A 166 -23.08 17.83 30.04
CA GLY A 166 -24.52 18.01 30.18
C GLY A 166 -25.25 16.93 30.98
N PHE A 167 -24.72 15.71 31.09
CA PHE A 167 -25.40 14.65 31.86
C PHE A 167 -25.25 14.81 33.38
N ARG A 168 -24.15 15.43 33.85
CA ARG A 168 -23.95 15.67 35.29
C ARG A 168 -24.80 16.83 35.80
N THR A 169 -25.04 17.85 34.98
CA THR A 169 -25.92 18.97 35.30
C THR A 169 -27.39 18.55 35.34
N CYS A 170 -27.83 17.68 34.44
CA CYS A 170 -29.21 17.18 34.46
C CYS A 170 -29.52 16.31 35.71
N ALA A 171 -28.54 15.50 36.17
CA ALA A 171 -28.72 14.69 37.40
C ALA A 171 -28.73 15.58 38.66
N ALA A 172 -27.97 16.64 38.68
CA ALA A 172 -27.98 17.64 39.77
C ALA A 172 -29.30 18.41 39.84
N LEU A 173 -29.79 18.88 38.70
CA LEU A 173 -31.08 19.59 38.60
C LEU A 173 -32.27 18.68 38.95
N ARG A 174 -32.23 17.39 38.62
CA ARG A 174 -33.24 16.41 39.01
C ARG A 174 -33.27 16.16 40.53
N ARG A 175 -32.13 16.18 41.20
CA ARG A 175 -32.06 16.10 42.69
C ARG A 175 -32.60 17.37 43.37
N ILE A 176 -32.33 18.52 42.81
CA ILE A 176 -32.86 19.80 43.35
C ILE A 176 -34.37 19.88 43.13
N ALA A 177 -34.88 19.49 41.95
CA ALA A 177 -36.32 19.43 41.69
C ALA A 177 -37.07 18.45 42.63
N TRP A 178 -36.48 17.28 42.89
CA TRP A 178 -37.05 16.30 43.81
C TRP A 178 -37.11 16.82 45.27
N PHE A 179 -36.08 17.60 45.68
CA PHE A 179 -36.05 18.18 47.03
C PHE A 179 -37.12 19.28 47.20
N TYR A 180 -37.35 20.10 46.17
CA TYR A 180 -38.40 21.15 46.19
C TYR A 180 -39.83 20.55 46.19
N THR A 181 -40.08 19.48 45.45
CA THR A 181 -41.40 18.80 45.42
C THR A 181 -41.72 18.14 46.74
N ASN A 182 -40.77 17.58 47.48
CA ASN A 182 -41.01 16.98 48.78
C ASN A 182 -41.12 18.00 49.92
N LEU A 183 -40.50 19.21 49.80
CA LEU A 183 -40.64 20.25 50.79
C LEU A 183 -42.04 20.90 50.80
N THR A 184 -42.63 21.02 49.61
CA THR A 184 -43.98 21.64 49.48
C THR A 184 -45.08 20.67 49.92
N SER A 185 -44.90 19.36 49.78
CA SER A 185 -45.89 18.36 50.24
C SER A 185 -45.91 18.18 51.76
N SER A 186 -44.85 18.57 52.50
CA SER A 186 -44.81 18.48 53.98
C SER A 186 -45.40 19.72 54.66
N LEU A 187 -45.66 20.79 53.93
CA LEU A 187 -46.28 22.02 54.49
C LEU A 187 -47.80 22.07 54.35
N THR A 188 -48.41 21.14 53.57
CA THR A 188 -49.86 21.15 53.31
C THR A 188 -50.66 20.20 54.24
N ILE A 189 -50.05 19.53 55.21
CA ILE A 189 -50.70 18.57 56.12
C ILE A 189 -50.85 19.14 57.58
N ARG A 190 -50.70 20.45 57.77
CA ARG A 190 -51.03 21.11 59.06
C ARG A 190 -51.86 22.38 58.81
N SER A 191 -53.12 22.17 58.48
CA SER A 191 -54.22 23.14 58.70
C SER A 191 -55.53 22.38 58.85
#